data_1dce0d9457ad1a3a85ac583deb0887f2
#
_entry.id   1dce0d9457ad1a3a85ac583deb0887f2
#
_cell.length_a   1.000
_cell.length_b   1.000
_cell.length_c   1.000
_cell.angle_alpha   90.00
_cell.angle_beta   90.00
_cell.angle_gamma   90.00
#
_symmetry.space_group_name_H-M   'P 1'
#
loop_
_entity.id
_entity.type
_entity.pdbx_description
1 polymer ?
#
loop_
_entity_poly.entity_id
_entity_poly.type
_entity_poly.pdbx_seq_one_letter_code
_entity_poly.pdbx_strand_id
1 'polypeptide(L)'
;IISTADALRYKEFANNVLIPKLIEFEKNLIELALREKDTIQIGRTHGQHAVPITFGFAIAQYVSRFGSSILKIKKTGNNLRGKIAGAVGSYNASSLFFDNPEKFEEEVLQELNLKPSPISTQIPEAEFMVDYINSVVESFGIMANLADDMRHLQRSEIAEVGEEFESKQVGSSTMPQKRNPINFENVKSLWKEFMPRMITLYSDQISEHQRDLTNSASSRFIPEILAAFYIAASRLDKTMKSLKVDKNSLRKNFDMNKGLIVAEPLYILLAANNHPDAHEIVRQLTLKAQLERKP
;
A
#
# COMPACT_ATOMS: atom_id res chain seq x y z
N ILE A 1 -3.62 4.07 -32.08
CA ILE A 1 -4.83 4.71 -31.49
C ILE A 1 -5.20 4.05 -30.16
N ILE A 2 -5.45 2.70 -30.10
CA ILE A 2 -5.92 2.03 -28.88
C ILE A 2 -4.94 2.24 -27.71
N SER A 3 -3.67 1.95 -27.89
CA SER A 3 -2.66 2.12 -26.82
C SER A 3 -2.53 3.57 -26.33
N THR A 4 -2.69 4.55 -27.22
CA THR A 4 -2.71 5.97 -26.85
C THR A 4 -3.97 6.32 -26.07
N ALA A 5 -5.12 5.81 -26.47
CA ALA A 5 -6.38 5.98 -25.75
C ALA A 5 -6.32 5.33 -24.35
N ASP A 6 -5.68 4.17 -24.23
CA ASP A 6 -5.47 3.51 -22.94
C ASP A 6 -4.53 4.33 -22.05
N ALA A 7 -3.41 4.83 -22.58
CA ALA A 7 -2.49 5.69 -21.84
C ALA A 7 -3.19 6.96 -21.33
N LEU A 8 -4.01 7.60 -22.17
CA LEU A 8 -4.80 8.78 -21.80
C LEU A 8 -5.79 8.43 -20.68
N ARG A 9 -6.61 7.39 -20.88
CA ARG A 9 -7.60 6.94 -19.92
C ARG A 9 -7.01 6.62 -18.54
N TYR A 10 -5.89 5.91 -18.50
CA TYR A 10 -5.25 5.55 -17.23
C TYR A 10 -4.56 6.75 -16.57
N LYS A 11 -3.98 7.65 -17.34
CA LYS A 11 -3.42 8.90 -16.83
C LYS A 11 -4.51 9.80 -16.23
N GLU A 12 -5.64 9.96 -16.91
CA GLU A 12 -6.78 10.73 -16.39
C GLU A 12 -7.37 10.08 -15.15
N PHE A 13 -7.56 8.76 -15.15
CA PHE A 13 -8.01 8.04 -13.96
C PHE A 13 -7.05 8.25 -12.79
N ALA A 14 -5.74 8.14 -13.03
CA ALA A 14 -4.74 8.36 -11.98
C ALA A 14 -4.86 9.76 -11.38
N ASN A 15 -4.89 10.81 -12.21
CA ASN A 15 -4.84 12.18 -11.73
C ASN A 15 -6.18 12.69 -11.18
N ASN A 16 -7.29 12.31 -11.81
CA ASN A 16 -8.61 12.91 -11.53
C ASN A 16 -9.44 12.09 -10.54
N VAL A 17 -9.12 10.80 -10.36
CA VAL A 17 -9.91 9.90 -9.52
C VAL A 17 -9.05 9.24 -8.44
N LEU A 18 -7.99 8.54 -8.84
CA LEU A 18 -7.22 7.71 -7.92
C LEU A 18 -6.41 8.54 -6.92
N ILE A 19 -5.54 9.44 -7.40
CA ILE A 19 -4.67 10.26 -6.54
C ILE A 19 -5.47 11.12 -5.54
N PRO A 20 -6.54 11.83 -5.94
CA PRO A 20 -7.39 12.54 -4.99
C PRO A 20 -7.93 11.65 -3.87
N LYS A 21 -8.39 10.43 -4.20
CA LYS A 21 -8.88 9.47 -3.19
C LYS A 21 -7.77 8.98 -2.26
N LEU A 22 -6.59 8.73 -2.79
CA LEU A 22 -5.44 8.30 -1.97
C LEU A 22 -4.97 9.41 -1.02
N ILE A 23 -4.98 10.67 -1.48
CA ILE A 23 -4.66 11.84 -0.63
C ILE A 23 -5.70 12.01 0.48
N GLU A 24 -6.99 11.82 0.18
CA GLU A 24 -8.05 11.83 1.20
C GLU A 24 -7.78 10.77 2.27
N PHE A 25 -7.48 9.55 1.85
CA PHE A 25 -7.17 8.46 2.77
C PHE A 25 -5.90 8.75 3.59
N GLU A 26 -4.84 9.26 2.98
CA GLU A 26 -3.61 9.65 3.70
C GLU A 26 -3.89 10.71 4.77
N LYS A 27 -4.70 11.73 4.47
CA LYS A 27 -5.12 12.75 5.45
C LYS A 27 -5.85 12.13 6.64
N ASN A 28 -6.74 11.17 6.41
CA ASN A 28 -7.44 10.47 7.49
C ASN A 28 -6.48 9.63 8.36
N LEU A 29 -5.43 9.04 7.76
CA LEU A 29 -4.38 8.35 8.51
C LEU A 29 -3.52 9.32 9.33
N ILE A 30 -3.21 10.50 8.79
CA ILE A 30 -2.51 11.58 9.54
C ILE A 30 -3.33 12.03 10.74
N GLU A 31 -4.63 12.28 10.55
CA GLU A 31 -5.54 12.66 11.63
C GLU A 31 -5.60 11.59 12.73
N LEU A 32 -5.69 10.31 12.34
CA LEU A 32 -5.66 9.19 13.29
C LEU A 32 -4.33 9.13 14.04
N ALA A 33 -3.20 9.26 13.35
CA ALA A 33 -1.88 9.25 13.96
C ALA A 33 -1.70 10.38 14.98
N LEU A 34 -2.16 11.59 14.64
CA LEU A 34 -2.12 12.76 15.53
C LEU A 34 -3.07 12.60 16.73
N ARG A 35 -4.27 12.09 16.53
CA ARG A 35 -5.24 11.84 17.60
C ARG A 35 -4.71 10.85 18.63
N GLU A 36 -3.98 9.83 18.18
CA GLU A 36 -3.47 8.75 19.03
C GLU A 36 -1.97 8.86 19.34
N LYS A 37 -1.36 10.03 19.12
CA LYS A 37 0.09 10.25 19.30
C LYS A 37 0.59 9.97 20.73
N ASP A 38 -0.27 10.16 21.73
CA ASP A 38 0.03 9.95 23.14
C ASP A 38 -0.60 8.66 23.70
N THR A 39 -1.28 7.88 22.86
CA THR A 39 -1.91 6.61 23.27
C THR A 39 -0.86 5.51 23.35
N ILE A 40 -0.47 5.12 24.56
CA ILE A 40 0.58 4.12 24.80
C ILE A 40 0.17 2.76 24.24
N GLN A 41 1.11 2.12 23.55
CA GLN A 41 1.00 0.76 23.03
C GLN A 41 2.28 -0.01 23.30
N ILE A 42 2.18 -1.31 23.53
CA ILE A 42 3.36 -2.18 23.48
C ILE A 42 3.71 -2.51 22.03
N GLY A 43 4.92 -2.16 21.60
CA GLY A 43 5.43 -2.59 20.31
C GLY A 43 5.63 -4.10 20.26
N ARG A 44 5.39 -4.70 19.08
CA ARG A 44 5.57 -6.14 18.88
C ARG A 44 6.51 -6.40 17.70
N THR A 45 7.48 -7.27 17.93
CA THR A 45 8.32 -7.86 16.88
C THR A 45 8.20 -9.37 16.96
N HIS A 46 8.10 -10.05 15.83
CA HIS A 46 7.87 -11.51 15.80
C HIS A 46 6.66 -11.99 16.63
N GLY A 47 5.64 -11.11 16.78
CA GLY A 47 4.47 -11.37 17.62
C GLY A 47 4.71 -11.29 19.13
N GLN A 48 5.95 -10.98 19.56
CA GLN A 48 6.32 -10.84 20.98
C GLN A 48 6.31 -9.37 21.40
N HIS A 49 5.97 -9.11 22.66
CA HIS A 49 6.09 -7.79 23.25
C HIS A 49 7.56 -7.34 23.27
N ALA A 50 7.81 -6.14 22.76
CA ALA A 50 9.14 -5.55 22.67
C ALA A 50 9.25 -4.32 23.60
N VAL A 51 9.25 -3.14 23.05
CA VAL A 51 9.44 -1.87 23.75
C VAL A 51 8.21 -0.96 23.60
N PRO A 52 8.06 0.05 24.47
CA PRO A 52 6.98 1.02 24.38
C PRO A 52 6.97 1.77 23.05
N ILE A 53 5.79 1.94 22.48
CA ILE A 53 5.50 2.86 21.37
C ILE A 53 4.19 3.59 21.67
N THR A 54 3.72 4.39 20.73
CA THR A 54 2.33 4.87 20.73
C THR A 54 1.56 4.31 19.55
N PHE A 55 0.25 4.19 19.68
CA PHE A 55 -0.59 3.75 18.56
C PHE A 55 -0.50 4.76 17.39
N GLY A 56 -0.40 6.06 17.68
CA GLY A 56 -0.17 7.08 16.67
C GLY A 56 1.15 6.85 15.89
N PHE A 57 2.23 6.45 16.56
CA PHE A 57 3.49 6.08 15.91
C PHE A 57 3.33 4.85 15.01
N ALA A 58 2.59 3.84 15.47
CA ALA A 58 2.29 2.65 14.66
C ALA A 58 1.55 3.00 13.36
N ILE A 59 0.66 4.01 13.38
CA ILE A 59 -0.02 4.50 12.19
C ILE A 59 0.88 5.40 11.34
N ALA A 60 1.74 6.23 11.94
CA ALA A 60 2.59 7.19 11.24
C ALA A 60 3.55 6.52 10.23
N GLN A 61 4.02 5.28 10.49
CA GLN A 61 4.83 4.53 9.53
C GLN A 61 4.06 4.24 8.23
N TYR A 62 2.74 4.01 8.32
CA TYR A 62 1.89 3.80 7.14
C TYR A 62 1.67 5.11 6.38
N VAL A 63 1.51 6.23 7.08
CA VAL A 63 1.46 7.57 6.45
C VAL A 63 2.69 7.80 5.59
N SER A 64 3.90 7.59 6.13
CA SER A 64 5.16 7.77 5.40
C SER A 64 5.26 6.88 4.16
N ARG A 65 4.95 5.59 4.29
CA ARG A 65 5.00 4.62 3.18
C ARG A 65 3.98 4.95 2.11
N PHE A 66 2.76 5.31 2.54
CA PHE A 66 1.65 5.57 1.64
C PHE A 66 1.86 6.87 0.86
N GLY A 67 2.30 7.96 1.52
CA GLY A 67 2.65 9.21 0.88
C GLY A 67 3.72 9.05 -0.19
N SER A 68 4.79 8.29 0.10
CA SER A 68 5.82 7.95 -0.88
C SER A 68 5.25 7.19 -2.08
N SER A 69 4.30 6.27 -1.85
CA SER A 69 3.67 5.50 -2.92
C SER A 69 2.74 6.35 -3.80
N ILE A 70 2.03 7.32 -3.23
CA ILE A 70 1.20 8.28 -3.98
C ILE A 70 2.06 9.09 -4.97
N LEU A 71 3.22 9.57 -4.50
CA LEU A 71 4.17 10.30 -5.37
C LEU A 71 4.68 9.41 -6.50
N LYS A 72 4.94 8.13 -6.22
CA LYS A 72 5.38 7.16 -7.23
C LYS A 72 4.29 6.90 -8.27
N ILE A 73 3.03 6.68 -7.85
CA ILE A 73 1.88 6.52 -8.75
C ILE A 73 1.70 7.76 -9.64
N LYS A 74 1.79 8.96 -9.05
CA LYS A 74 1.72 10.22 -9.80
C LYS A 74 2.81 10.32 -10.86
N LYS A 75 4.05 10.00 -10.49
CA LYS A 75 5.20 10.03 -11.42
C LYS A 75 5.01 9.06 -12.58
N THR A 76 4.68 7.81 -12.30
CA THR A 76 4.56 6.75 -13.32
C THR A 76 3.31 6.93 -14.18
N GLY A 77 2.16 7.33 -13.59
CA GLY A 77 0.95 7.65 -14.34
C GLY A 77 1.13 8.82 -15.29
N ASN A 78 1.86 9.88 -14.88
CA ASN A 78 2.19 11.01 -15.76
C ASN A 78 3.25 10.67 -16.80
N ASN A 79 3.95 9.54 -16.66
CA ASN A 79 4.94 9.08 -17.64
C ASN A 79 4.35 8.09 -18.66
N LEU A 80 3.08 7.79 -18.61
CA LEU A 80 2.41 7.00 -19.66
C LEU A 80 2.56 7.68 -21.03
N ARG A 81 2.80 6.88 -22.07
CA ARG A 81 3.17 7.34 -23.40
C ARG A 81 2.09 7.03 -24.43
N GLY A 82 1.97 7.95 -25.40
CA GLY A 82 1.17 7.74 -26.59
C GLY A 82 2.04 7.50 -27.83
N LYS A 83 1.38 7.18 -28.94
CA LYS A 83 2.01 7.10 -30.26
C LYS A 83 1.03 7.37 -31.37
N ILE A 84 1.52 8.03 -32.44
CA ILE A 84 0.84 8.29 -33.72
C ILE A 84 1.75 7.91 -34.91
N ALA A 85 2.82 7.18 -34.66
CA ALA A 85 3.89 6.84 -35.60
C ALA A 85 3.51 5.75 -36.65
N GLY A 86 2.24 5.48 -36.85
CA GLY A 86 1.78 4.50 -37.86
C GLY A 86 1.83 3.03 -37.39
N ALA A 87 1.62 2.10 -38.30
CA ALA A 87 1.39 0.68 -38.01
C ALA A 87 2.58 0.00 -37.33
N VAL A 88 3.79 0.40 -37.64
CA VAL A 88 5.04 -0.21 -37.14
C VAL A 88 5.99 0.80 -36.46
N GLY A 89 5.52 2.03 -36.23
CA GLY A 89 6.32 3.05 -35.54
C GLY A 89 7.29 3.82 -36.44
N SER A 90 7.26 3.65 -37.74
CA SER A 90 8.24 4.23 -38.70
C SER A 90 7.67 5.35 -39.58
N TYR A 91 6.50 5.89 -39.24
CA TYR A 91 5.86 7.05 -39.91
C TYR A 91 5.59 6.89 -41.41
N ASN A 92 5.56 5.68 -41.97
CA ASN A 92 5.50 5.40 -43.39
C ASN A 92 4.39 6.19 -44.14
N ALA A 93 3.18 6.24 -43.56
CA ALA A 93 2.08 6.96 -44.19
C ALA A 93 2.10 8.46 -43.89
N SER A 94 2.46 8.87 -42.69
CA SER A 94 2.47 10.29 -42.29
C SER A 94 3.57 11.08 -42.98
N SER A 95 4.70 10.45 -43.32
CA SER A 95 5.78 11.08 -44.08
C SER A 95 5.42 11.43 -45.53
N LEU A 96 4.28 10.92 -46.04
CA LEU A 96 3.73 11.34 -47.33
C LEU A 96 3.05 12.72 -47.25
N PHE A 97 2.68 13.17 -46.06
CA PHE A 97 1.91 14.42 -45.87
C PHE A 97 2.63 15.46 -45.02
N PHE A 98 3.59 15.03 -44.21
CA PHE A 98 4.31 15.90 -43.28
C PHE A 98 5.80 15.77 -43.49
N ASP A 99 6.51 16.90 -43.68
CA ASP A 99 7.97 16.93 -43.77
C ASP A 99 8.65 16.48 -42.49
N ASN A 100 8.00 16.69 -41.34
CA ASN A 100 8.45 16.22 -40.02
C ASN A 100 7.30 15.49 -39.29
N PRO A 101 7.11 14.19 -39.54
CA PRO A 101 6.01 13.41 -38.97
C PRO A 101 6.22 13.17 -37.48
N GLU A 102 7.43 13.21 -36.94
CA GLU A 102 7.73 13.13 -35.51
C GLU A 102 7.19 14.35 -34.77
N LYS A 103 7.42 15.54 -35.33
CA LYS A 103 6.84 16.78 -34.78
C LYS A 103 5.31 16.78 -34.81
N PHE A 104 4.71 16.26 -35.87
CA PHE A 104 3.27 16.08 -35.94
C PHE A 104 2.77 15.18 -34.85
N GLU A 105 3.44 14.04 -34.58
CA GLU A 105 3.08 13.16 -33.46
C GLU A 105 3.18 13.90 -32.10
N GLU A 106 4.27 14.66 -31.92
CA GLU A 106 4.51 15.41 -30.69
C GLU A 106 3.39 16.43 -30.42
N GLU A 107 3.03 17.21 -31.44
CA GLU A 107 1.96 18.21 -31.36
C GLU A 107 0.59 17.56 -31.04
N VAL A 108 0.21 16.46 -31.70
CA VAL A 108 -1.04 15.75 -31.45
C VAL A 108 -1.06 15.17 -30.03
N LEU A 109 0.03 14.58 -29.59
CA LEU A 109 0.09 14.02 -28.22
C LEU A 109 0.13 15.09 -27.14
N GLN A 110 0.68 16.27 -27.44
CA GLN A 110 0.65 17.42 -26.53
C GLN A 110 -0.77 17.91 -26.28
N GLU A 111 -1.64 17.96 -27.31
CA GLU A 111 -3.07 18.29 -27.14
C GLU A 111 -3.78 17.28 -26.24
N LEU A 112 -3.32 16.04 -26.19
CA LEU A 112 -3.83 14.99 -25.32
C LEU A 112 -3.10 14.97 -23.94
N ASN A 113 -2.22 15.94 -23.69
CA ASN A 113 -1.37 15.97 -22.49
C ASN A 113 -0.58 14.65 -22.30
N LEU A 114 -0.14 14.04 -23.40
CA LEU A 114 0.74 12.88 -23.45
C LEU A 114 2.08 13.25 -24.05
N LYS A 115 3.08 12.41 -23.86
CA LYS A 115 4.36 12.48 -24.56
C LYS A 115 4.47 11.29 -25.51
N PRO A 116 5.18 11.42 -26.63
CA PRO A 116 5.47 10.27 -27.49
C PRO A 116 6.37 9.26 -26.78
N SER A 117 6.24 8.00 -27.16
CA SER A 117 7.24 6.98 -26.85
C SER A 117 8.54 7.34 -27.58
N PRO A 118 9.72 7.23 -26.97
CA PRO A 118 10.99 7.55 -27.65
C PRO A 118 11.17 6.80 -28.98
N ILE A 119 10.89 5.49 -28.96
CA ILE A 119 10.76 4.66 -30.15
C ILE A 119 9.55 3.76 -29.93
N SER A 120 8.66 3.70 -30.89
CA SER A 120 7.51 2.82 -30.83
C SER A 120 7.55 1.75 -31.93
N THR A 121 6.85 0.66 -31.70
CA THR A 121 6.50 -0.32 -32.73
C THR A 121 5.04 -0.08 -33.15
N GLN A 122 4.18 -1.09 -33.20
CA GLN A 122 2.73 -0.87 -33.29
C GLN A 122 2.16 -0.24 -32.01
N ILE A 123 2.85 -0.38 -30.88
CA ILE A 123 2.50 0.17 -29.55
C ILE A 123 3.68 0.96 -28.97
N PRO A 124 3.45 1.82 -27.96
CA PRO A 124 4.52 2.35 -27.09
C PRO A 124 5.25 1.22 -26.38
N GLU A 125 6.44 1.51 -25.85
CA GLU A 125 7.18 0.60 -24.98
C GLU A 125 6.30 0.15 -23.80
N ALA A 126 6.28 -1.15 -23.54
CA ALA A 126 5.42 -1.76 -22.53
C ALA A 126 5.81 -1.35 -21.09
N GLU A 127 7.06 -0.99 -20.90
CA GLU A 127 7.66 -0.66 -19.60
C GLU A 127 6.95 0.51 -18.92
N PHE A 128 6.46 1.49 -19.66
CA PHE A 128 5.70 2.61 -19.08
C PHE A 128 4.41 2.16 -18.40
N MET A 129 3.70 1.20 -18.97
CA MET A 129 2.50 0.63 -18.38
C MET A 129 2.86 -0.29 -17.21
N VAL A 130 3.90 -1.10 -17.36
CA VAL A 130 4.41 -1.98 -16.30
C VAL A 130 4.80 -1.17 -15.08
N ASP A 131 5.55 -0.08 -15.22
CA ASP A 131 5.96 0.82 -14.14
C ASP A 131 4.74 1.42 -13.42
N TYR A 132 3.76 1.88 -14.19
CA TYR A 132 2.54 2.46 -13.61
C TYR A 132 1.77 1.43 -12.77
N ILE A 133 1.44 0.28 -13.33
CA ILE A 133 0.68 -0.74 -12.61
C ILE A 133 1.49 -1.35 -11.46
N ASN A 134 2.81 -1.51 -11.61
CA ASN A 134 3.68 -1.92 -10.52
C ASN A 134 3.60 -0.94 -9.33
N SER A 135 3.61 0.37 -9.60
CA SER A 135 3.48 1.38 -8.53
C SER A 135 2.13 1.31 -7.81
N VAL A 136 1.05 0.98 -8.53
CA VAL A 136 -0.29 0.77 -7.97
C VAL A 136 -0.32 -0.49 -7.11
N VAL A 137 0.21 -1.61 -7.61
CA VAL A 137 0.22 -2.90 -6.87
C VAL A 137 1.12 -2.82 -5.63
N GLU A 138 2.24 -2.11 -5.69
CA GLU A 138 3.10 -1.83 -4.53
C GLU A 138 2.35 -1.05 -3.45
N SER A 139 1.61 0.01 -3.83
CA SER A 139 0.75 0.77 -2.91
C SER A 139 -0.38 -0.09 -2.34
N PHE A 140 -0.94 -0.99 -3.14
CA PHE A 140 -1.94 -1.96 -2.69
C PHE A 140 -1.36 -2.90 -1.61
N GLY A 141 -0.09 -3.31 -1.74
CA GLY A 141 0.62 -4.07 -0.71
C GLY A 141 0.74 -3.34 0.62
N ILE A 142 0.98 -2.01 0.58
CA ILE A 142 1.00 -1.18 1.80
C ILE A 142 -0.37 -1.17 2.49
N MET A 143 -1.46 -1.00 1.71
CA MET A 143 -2.83 -1.05 2.26
C MET A 143 -3.17 -2.43 2.83
N ALA A 144 -2.76 -3.50 2.16
CA ALA A 144 -2.97 -4.86 2.63
C ALA A 144 -2.21 -5.14 3.92
N ASN A 145 -1.00 -4.60 4.07
CA ASN A 145 -0.22 -4.70 5.30
C ASN A 145 -0.89 -3.94 6.46
N LEU A 146 -1.35 -2.69 6.24
CA LEU A 146 -2.11 -1.95 7.24
C LEU A 146 -3.36 -2.73 7.67
N ALA A 147 -4.12 -3.24 6.70
CA ALA A 147 -5.33 -4.03 6.98
C ALA A 147 -5.00 -5.31 7.78
N ASP A 148 -3.89 -5.97 7.48
CA ASP A 148 -3.45 -7.18 8.20
C ASP A 148 -3.03 -6.86 9.64
N ASP A 149 -2.30 -5.77 9.87
CA ASP A 149 -1.94 -5.31 11.21
C ASP A 149 -3.19 -4.98 12.03
N MET A 150 -4.15 -4.25 11.47
CA MET A 150 -5.40 -3.95 12.17
C MET A 150 -6.20 -5.22 12.48
N ARG A 151 -6.26 -6.17 11.55
CA ARG A 151 -6.87 -7.48 11.76
C ARG A 151 -6.19 -8.25 12.89
N HIS A 152 -4.87 -8.21 12.99
CA HIS A 152 -4.13 -8.82 14.11
C HIS A 152 -4.41 -8.13 15.44
N LEU A 153 -4.43 -6.80 15.47
CA LEU A 153 -4.73 -6.03 16.68
C LEU A 153 -6.19 -6.20 17.15
N GLN A 154 -7.11 -6.61 16.25
CA GLN A 154 -8.52 -6.91 16.59
C GLN A 154 -8.73 -8.32 17.12
N ARG A 155 -7.72 -9.20 17.17
CA ARG A 155 -7.85 -10.55 17.73
C ARG A 155 -8.38 -10.50 19.16
N SER A 156 -9.18 -11.49 19.55
CA SER A 156 -9.85 -11.52 20.86
C SER A 156 -8.89 -11.41 22.05
N GLU A 157 -7.71 -11.99 21.94
CA GLU A 157 -6.67 -11.97 22.97
C GLU A 157 -5.87 -10.65 23.00
N ILE A 158 -5.89 -9.86 21.94
CA ILE A 158 -5.20 -8.55 21.81
C ILE A 158 -6.21 -7.43 22.04
N ALA A 159 -7.26 -7.36 21.25
CA ALA A 159 -8.42 -6.47 21.33
C ALA A 159 -8.08 -4.97 21.43
N GLU A 160 -6.95 -4.52 20.82
CA GLU A 160 -6.49 -3.13 20.89
C GLU A 160 -7.26 -2.21 19.96
N VAL A 161 -7.82 -2.75 18.88
CA VAL A 161 -8.66 -2.02 17.92
C VAL A 161 -9.87 -2.85 17.52
N GLY A 162 -10.84 -2.21 16.87
CA GLY A 162 -12.00 -2.88 16.29
C GLY A 162 -12.62 -2.08 15.17
N GLU A 163 -13.12 -2.78 14.14
CA GLU A 163 -13.99 -2.15 13.15
C GLU A 163 -15.27 -1.66 13.85
N GLU A 164 -15.78 -0.51 13.41
CA GLU A 164 -17.08 -0.03 13.85
C GLU A 164 -18.19 -0.94 13.30
N PHE A 165 -19.05 -1.40 14.20
CA PHE A 165 -20.22 -2.19 13.84
C PHE A 165 -21.46 -1.29 13.81
N GLU A 166 -22.10 -1.21 12.66
CA GLU A 166 -23.43 -0.60 12.56
C GLU A 166 -24.45 -1.46 13.32
N SER A 167 -25.45 -0.83 13.95
CA SER A 167 -26.44 -1.51 14.81
C SER A 167 -27.22 -2.64 14.11
N LYS A 168 -27.28 -2.60 12.76
CA LYS A 168 -27.94 -3.62 11.93
C LYS A 168 -26.97 -4.63 11.30
N GLN A 169 -25.68 -4.50 11.53
CA GLN A 169 -24.67 -5.38 10.94
C GLN A 169 -24.60 -6.70 11.68
N VAL A 170 -24.73 -7.80 10.93
CA VAL A 170 -24.61 -9.17 11.49
C VAL A 170 -23.14 -9.61 11.35
N GLY A 171 -22.45 -9.75 12.47
CA GLY A 171 -21.04 -10.16 12.50
C GLY A 171 -20.83 -11.66 12.28
N SER A 172 -21.83 -12.47 12.59
CA SER A 172 -21.83 -13.93 12.41
C SER A 172 -23.27 -14.42 12.35
N SER A 173 -23.55 -15.37 11.47
CA SER A 173 -24.88 -15.99 11.35
C SER A 173 -25.26 -16.88 12.56
N THR A 174 -24.26 -17.36 13.31
CA THR A 174 -24.45 -18.29 14.43
C THR A 174 -24.05 -17.74 15.78
N MET A 175 -23.20 -16.71 15.83
CA MET A 175 -22.65 -16.14 17.06
C MET A 175 -22.87 -14.62 17.07
N PRO A 176 -23.99 -14.12 17.64
CA PRO A 176 -24.35 -12.70 17.57
C PRO A 176 -23.31 -11.74 18.18
N GLN A 177 -22.52 -12.22 19.16
CA GLN A 177 -21.48 -11.44 19.82
C GLN A 177 -20.18 -11.35 19.01
N LYS A 178 -20.00 -12.18 17.97
CA LYS A 178 -18.76 -12.26 17.20
C LYS A 178 -18.65 -11.10 16.22
N ARG A 179 -17.57 -10.34 16.29
CA ARG A 179 -17.27 -9.18 15.44
C ARG A 179 -16.03 -9.44 14.60
N ASN A 180 -16.25 -9.90 13.37
CA ASN A 180 -15.18 -10.21 12.45
C ASN A 180 -14.61 -8.93 11.80
N PRO A 181 -13.30 -8.84 11.55
CA PRO A 181 -12.65 -7.73 10.84
C PRO A 181 -12.86 -7.86 9.31
N ILE A 182 -14.12 -7.88 8.85
CA ILE A 182 -14.48 -8.24 7.48
C ILE A 182 -13.96 -7.27 6.42
N ASN A 183 -13.83 -5.98 6.78
CA ASN A 183 -13.32 -4.99 5.85
C ASN A 183 -11.80 -5.14 5.68
N PHE A 184 -11.07 -5.35 6.76
CA PHE A 184 -9.63 -5.62 6.72
C PHE A 184 -9.32 -6.93 5.99
N GLU A 185 -10.09 -7.98 6.24
CA GLU A 185 -9.97 -9.26 5.53
C GLU A 185 -10.23 -9.11 4.03
N ASN A 186 -11.24 -8.34 3.64
CA ASN A 186 -11.56 -8.10 2.24
C ASN A 186 -10.45 -7.32 1.51
N VAL A 187 -9.87 -6.27 2.12
CA VAL A 187 -8.75 -5.52 1.52
C VAL A 187 -7.56 -6.45 1.25
N LYS A 188 -7.19 -7.27 2.22
CA LYS A 188 -6.12 -8.27 2.04
C LYS A 188 -6.46 -9.31 0.98
N SER A 189 -7.71 -9.75 0.92
CA SER A 189 -8.19 -10.72 -0.09
C SER A 189 -8.11 -10.14 -1.49
N LEU A 190 -8.53 -8.90 -1.71
CA LEU A 190 -8.40 -8.21 -2.99
C LEU A 190 -6.93 -8.08 -3.42
N TRP A 191 -6.04 -7.70 -2.51
CA TRP A 191 -4.60 -7.67 -2.82
C TRP A 191 -4.07 -9.04 -3.24
N LYS A 192 -4.44 -10.11 -2.55
CA LYS A 192 -4.02 -11.49 -2.89
C LYS A 192 -4.50 -11.94 -4.27
N GLU A 193 -5.68 -11.48 -4.69
CA GLU A 193 -6.25 -11.78 -6.01
C GLU A 193 -5.51 -11.02 -7.13
N PHE A 194 -5.20 -9.75 -6.92
CA PHE A 194 -4.71 -8.89 -7.99
C PHE A 194 -3.18 -8.76 -8.06
N MET A 195 -2.45 -8.94 -6.96
CA MET A 195 -0.99 -8.86 -6.96
C MET A 195 -0.32 -9.86 -7.92
N PRO A 196 -0.74 -11.14 -7.99
CA PRO A 196 -0.10 -12.09 -8.89
C PRO A 196 -0.20 -11.73 -10.37
N ARG A 197 -1.17 -10.88 -10.75
CA ARG A 197 -1.35 -10.43 -12.14
C ARG A 197 -0.20 -9.56 -12.64
N MET A 198 0.66 -9.04 -11.75
CA MET A 198 1.92 -8.39 -12.14
C MET A 198 2.86 -9.32 -12.92
N ILE A 199 2.84 -10.63 -12.63
CA ILE A 199 3.65 -11.61 -13.37
C ILE A 199 3.24 -11.62 -14.85
N THR A 200 1.93 -11.57 -15.13
CA THR A 200 1.42 -11.46 -16.49
C THR A 200 1.86 -10.17 -17.17
N LEU A 201 1.79 -9.03 -16.46
CA LEU A 201 2.23 -7.75 -17.01
C LEU A 201 3.74 -7.71 -17.30
N TYR A 202 4.57 -8.34 -16.47
CA TYR A 202 5.98 -8.51 -16.79
C TYR A 202 6.20 -9.39 -18.02
N SER A 203 5.40 -10.43 -18.21
CA SER A 203 5.45 -11.28 -19.42
C SER A 203 5.01 -10.54 -20.67
N ASP A 204 4.10 -9.57 -20.53
CA ASP A 204 3.57 -8.75 -21.63
C ASP A 204 4.61 -7.79 -22.26
N GLN A 205 5.78 -7.62 -21.63
CA GLN A 205 6.91 -6.91 -22.24
C GLN A 205 7.46 -7.66 -23.45
N ILE A 206 7.23 -8.97 -23.54
CA ILE A 206 7.65 -9.81 -24.65
C ILE A 206 6.57 -9.81 -25.72
N SER A 207 6.91 -9.33 -26.91
CA SER A 207 6.04 -9.30 -28.07
C SER A 207 6.86 -9.62 -29.31
N GLU A 208 6.33 -10.42 -30.24
CA GLU A 208 7.05 -10.82 -31.43
C GLU A 208 7.17 -9.65 -32.42
N HIS A 209 8.37 -9.47 -32.98
CA HIS A 209 8.73 -8.50 -33.99
C HIS A 209 8.14 -7.11 -33.67
N GLN A 210 7.25 -6.59 -34.50
CA GLN A 210 6.64 -5.26 -34.28
C GLN A 210 5.38 -5.31 -33.39
N ARG A 211 4.69 -6.41 -33.33
CA ARG A 211 3.56 -6.70 -32.46
C ARG A 211 2.92 -8.05 -32.80
N ASP A 212 2.43 -8.75 -31.79
CA ASP A 212 1.51 -9.88 -31.90
C ASP A 212 0.24 -9.64 -31.04
N LEU A 213 -0.60 -10.65 -30.87
CA LEU A 213 -1.81 -10.59 -30.04
C LEU A 213 -1.70 -11.42 -28.73
N THR A 214 -0.51 -11.83 -28.34
CA THR A 214 -0.30 -12.67 -27.15
C THR A 214 -0.69 -11.95 -25.85
N ASN A 215 -0.69 -10.60 -25.85
CA ASN A 215 -1.06 -9.75 -24.73
C ASN A 215 -2.55 -9.29 -24.77
N SER A 216 -3.36 -9.78 -25.70
CA SER A 216 -4.74 -9.31 -25.87
C SER A 216 -5.66 -9.68 -24.73
N ALA A 217 -5.43 -10.80 -24.06
CA ALA A 217 -6.17 -11.24 -22.89
C ALA A 217 -5.76 -10.45 -21.64
N SER A 218 -4.47 -10.34 -21.39
CA SER A 218 -3.90 -9.70 -20.19
C SER A 218 -4.20 -8.20 -20.12
N SER A 219 -4.20 -7.48 -21.23
CA SER A 219 -4.54 -6.05 -21.26
C SER A 219 -5.92 -5.74 -20.68
N ARG A 220 -6.85 -6.71 -20.67
CA ARG A 220 -8.19 -6.56 -20.08
C ARG A 220 -8.20 -6.54 -18.57
N PHE A 221 -7.17 -7.06 -17.90
CA PHE A 221 -7.05 -7.08 -16.45
C PHE A 221 -6.56 -5.77 -15.84
N ILE A 222 -5.98 -4.88 -16.63
CA ILE A 222 -5.49 -3.58 -16.13
C ILE A 222 -6.61 -2.76 -15.48
N PRO A 223 -7.78 -2.55 -16.14
CA PRO A 223 -8.90 -1.86 -15.51
C PRO A 223 -9.40 -2.54 -14.24
N GLU A 224 -9.36 -3.88 -14.16
CA GLU A 224 -9.79 -4.63 -12.98
C GLU A 224 -8.85 -4.38 -11.79
N ILE A 225 -7.52 -4.38 -12.02
CA ILE A 225 -6.52 -4.06 -10.99
C ILE A 225 -6.76 -2.65 -10.43
N LEU A 226 -6.96 -1.66 -11.31
CA LEU A 226 -7.19 -0.27 -10.93
C LEU A 226 -8.51 -0.12 -10.16
N ALA A 227 -9.57 -0.78 -10.59
CA ALA A 227 -10.87 -0.76 -9.91
C ALA A 227 -10.79 -1.44 -8.54
N ALA A 228 -10.15 -2.62 -8.44
CA ALA A 228 -9.96 -3.34 -7.19
C ALA A 228 -9.14 -2.51 -6.18
N PHE A 229 -8.08 -1.86 -6.65
CA PHE A 229 -7.27 -0.96 -5.82
C PHE A 229 -8.09 0.21 -5.29
N TYR A 230 -8.85 0.89 -6.14
CA TYR A 230 -9.72 2.00 -5.75
C TYR A 230 -10.80 1.57 -4.74
N ILE A 231 -11.43 0.42 -4.95
CA ILE A 231 -12.42 -0.15 -4.03
C ILE A 231 -11.77 -0.47 -2.68
N ALA A 232 -10.60 -1.10 -2.69
CA ALA A 232 -9.86 -1.40 -1.48
C ALA A 232 -9.45 -0.14 -0.71
N ALA A 233 -8.94 0.89 -1.41
CA ALA A 233 -8.61 2.18 -0.82
C ALA A 233 -9.83 2.86 -0.20
N SER A 234 -10.96 2.88 -0.90
CA SER A 234 -12.20 3.49 -0.41
C SER A 234 -12.77 2.75 0.80
N ARG A 235 -12.69 1.41 0.81
CA ARG A 235 -13.12 0.58 1.93
C ARG A 235 -12.24 0.79 3.14
N LEU A 236 -10.91 0.75 2.95
CA LEU A 236 -9.95 0.91 4.04
C LEU A 236 -10.01 2.31 4.64
N ASP A 237 -10.15 3.35 3.81
CA ASP A 237 -10.36 4.72 4.24
C ASP A 237 -11.58 4.85 5.16
N LYS A 238 -12.75 4.36 4.74
CA LYS A 238 -13.97 4.36 5.55
C LYS A 238 -13.75 3.64 6.87
N THR A 239 -13.12 2.46 6.84
CA THR A 239 -12.90 1.63 8.03
C THR A 239 -11.92 2.28 9.02
N MET A 240 -10.81 2.86 8.52
CA MET A 240 -9.82 3.54 9.37
C MET A 240 -10.36 4.83 9.97
N LYS A 241 -11.23 5.55 9.25
CA LYS A 241 -11.88 6.77 9.75
C LYS A 241 -12.78 6.50 10.96
N SER A 242 -13.47 5.36 10.97
CA SER A 242 -14.34 4.94 12.07
C SER A 242 -13.71 3.93 13.03
N LEU A 243 -12.38 3.72 12.95
CA LEU A 243 -11.66 2.74 13.77
C LEU A 243 -11.83 3.05 15.26
N LYS A 244 -12.27 2.04 16.02
CA LYS A 244 -12.33 2.08 17.48
C LYS A 244 -11.00 1.64 18.06
N VAL A 245 -10.38 2.54 18.84
CA VAL A 245 -9.14 2.27 19.57
C VAL A 245 -9.49 2.02 21.03
N ASP A 246 -9.22 0.80 21.51
CA ASP A 246 -9.52 0.40 22.90
C ASP A 246 -8.32 0.72 23.80
N LYS A 247 -8.36 1.88 24.45
CA LYS A 247 -7.29 2.34 25.35
C LYS A 247 -7.12 1.44 26.58
N ASN A 248 -8.17 0.77 27.01
CA ASN A 248 -8.10 -0.15 28.17
C ASN A 248 -7.34 -1.43 27.78
N SER A 249 -7.64 -1.99 26.61
CA SER A 249 -6.92 -3.16 26.11
C SER A 249 -5.46 -2.83 25.79
N LEU A 250 -5.19 -1.66 25.19
CA LEU A 250 -3.83 -1.17 24.96
C LEU A 250 -3.04 -1.08 26.27
N ARG A 251 -3.63 -0.49 27.31
CA ARG A 251 -2.99 -0.37 28.63
C ARG A 251 -2.81 -1.74 29.27
N LYS A 252 -3.80 -2.60 29.25
CA LYS A 252 -3.71 -3.98 29.77
C LYS A 252 -2.56 -4.74 29.13
N ASN A 253 -2.45 -4.71 27.80
CA ASN A 253 -1.40 -5.42 27.07
C ASN A 253 -0.02 -4.82 27.34
N PHE A 254 0.06 -3.51 27.47
CA PHE A 254 1.30 -2.81 27.86
C PHE A 254 1.79 -3.27 29.23
N ASP A 255 0.90 -3.35 30.21
CA ASP A 255 1.22 -3.74 31.60
C ASP A 255 1.50 -5.25 31.76
N MET A 256 1.26 -6.07 30.73
CA MET A 256 1.36 -7.54 30.79
C MET A 256 2.78 -8.02 31.14
N ASN A 257 3.80 -7.34 30.59
CA ASN A 257 5.21 -7.68 30.84
C ASN A 257 5.81 -6.90 32.01
N LYS A 258 5.01 -6.08 32.69
CA LYS A 258 5.44 -5.29 33.86
C LYS A 258 6.79 -4.60 33.62
N GLY A 259 7.76 -4.78 34.53
CA GLY A 259 9.07 -4.19 34.47
C GLY A 259 10.02 -4.75 33.39
N LEU A 260 9.70 -5.88 32.74
CA LEU A 260 10.57 -6.50 31.72
C LEU A 260 10.77 -5.62 30.50
N ILE A 261 9.84 -4.72 30.18
CA ILE A 261 9.93 -3.79 29.05
C ILE A 261 11.03 -2.75 29.19
N VAL A 262 11.62 -2.59 30.39
CA VAL A 262 12.73 -1.65 30.63
C VAL A 262 14.11 -2.34 30.60
N ALA A 263 14.18 -3.61 30.26
CA ALA A 263 15.44 -4.37 30.23
C ALA A 263 16.47 -3.75 29.27
N GLU A 264 16.05 -3.31 28.09
CA GLU A 264 16.92 -2.66 27.12
C GLU A 264 17.52 -1.35 27.65
N PRO A 265 16.75 -0.33 28.06
CA PRO A 265 17.30 0.90 28.60
C PRO A 265 18.15 0.65 29.88
N LEU A 266 17.78 -0.35 30.68
CA LEU A 266 18.54 -0.69 31.87
C LEU A 266 19.97 -1.16 31.56
N TYR A 267 20.15 -2.11 30.62
CA TYR A 267 21.47 -2.56 30.26
C TYR A 267 22.28 -1.46 29.56
N ILE A 268 21.67 -0.60 28.77
CA ILE A 268 22.32 0.53 28.11
C ILE A 268 22.84 1.54 29.17
N LEU A 269 22.00 1.86 30.16
CA LEU A 269 22.41 2.74 31.27
C LEU A 269 23.55 2.16 32.10
N LEU A 270 23.52 0.87 32.40
CA LEU A 270 24.61 0.18 33.10
C LEU A 270 25.91 0.22 32.29
N ALA A 271 25.83 -0.06 30.98
CA ALA A 271 26.99 -0.01 30.10
C ALA A 271 27.57 1.41 30.00
N ALA A 272 26.71 2.44 29.87
CA ALA A 272 27.11 3.85 29.83
C ALA A 272 27.79 4.30 31.12
N ASN A 273 27.52 3.64 32.24
CA ASN A 273 28.21 3.86 33.54
C ASN A 273 29.36 2.88 33.76
N ASN A 274 29.92 2.30 32.70
CA ASN A 274 31.09 1.39 32.72
C ASN A 274 30.88 0.15 33.60
N HIS A 275 29.61 -0.31 33.73
CA HIS A 275 29.35 -1.55 34.45
C HIS A 275 29.81 -2.75 33.60
N PRO A 276 30.75 -3.61 34.11
CA PRO A 276 31.16 -4.80 33.38
C PRO A 276 29.96 -5.74 33.20
N ASP A 277 29.91 -6.43 32.05
CA ASP A 277 28.87 -7.43 31.72
C ASP A 277 27.41 -6.95 31.86
N ALA A 278 27.16 -5.66 31.64
CA ALA A 278 25.86 -5.01 31.81
C ALA A 278 24.71 -5.80 31.14
N HIS A 279 24.89 -6.28 29.90
CA HIS A 279 23.90 -7.06 29.17
C HIS A 279 23.61 -8.40 29.87
N GLU A 280 24.65 -9.13 30.28
CA GLU A 280 24.49 -10.46 30.90
C GLU A 280 23.81 -10.35 32.27
N ILE A 281 24.11 -9.32 33.05
CA ILE A 281 23.45 -9.08 34.32
C ILE A 281 21.95 -8.84 34.14
N VAL A 282 21.58 -7.98 33.20
CA VAL A 282 20.16 -7.72 32.92
C VAL A 282 19.48 -8.96 32.37
N ARG A 283 20.15 -9.73 31.51
CA ARG A 283 19.64 -11.03 31.01
C ARG A 283 19.32 -11.99 32.14
N GLN A 284 20.23 -12.14 33.12
CA GLN A 284 20.02 -13.01 34.29
C GLN A 284 18.85 -12.51 35.16
N LEU A 285 18.77 -11.19 35.38
CA LEU A 285 17.67 -10.59 36.16
C LEU A 285 16.34 -10.83 35.49
N THR A 286 16.25 -10.64 34.18
CA THR A 286 14.99 -10.86 33.42
C THR A 286 14.58 -12.32 33.40
N LEU A 287 15.51 -13.26 33.26
CA LEU A 287 15.24 -14.69 33.39
C LEU A 287 14.71 -15.06 34.77
N LYS A 288 15.32 -14.54 35.84
CA LYS A 288 14.84 -14.75 37.20
C LYS A 288 13.43 -14.18 37.41
N ALA A 289 13.19 -12.95 36.95
CA ALA A 289 11.87 -12.31 37.02
C ALA A 289 10.78 -13.12 36.28
N GLN A 290 11.11 -13.68 35.11
CA GLN A 290 10.19 -14.56 34.37
C GLN A 290 9.87 -15.86 35.14
N LEU A 291 10.89 -16.52 35.71
CA LEU A 291 10.69 -17.75 36.48
C LEU A 291 9.86 -17.51 37.75
N GLU A 292 10.10 -16.41 38.44
CA GLU A 292 9.38 -16.05 39.66
C GLU A 292 8.02 -15.40 39.38
N ARG A 293 7.68 -15.12 38.13
CA ARG A 293 6.50 -14.34 37.70
C ARG A 293 6.37 -12.98 38.39
N LYS A 294 7.50 -12.40 38.77
CA LYS A 294 7.62 -11.09 39.40
C LYS A 294 8.24 -10.10 38.44
N PRO A 295 7.89 -8.78 38.57
CA PRO A 295 8.52 -7.72 37.78
C PRO A 295 9.99 -7.54 38.11
#